data_a0774bf6e0c2c3b15eaf55e82b0b147a
#
_entry.id   a0774bf6e0c2c3b15eaf55e82b0b147a
#
_cell.length_a   1.000
_cell.length_b   1.000
_cell.length_c   1.000
_cell.angle_alpha   90.00
_cell.angle_beta   90.00
_cell.angle_gamma   90.00
#
_symmetry.space_group_name_H-M   'P 1'
#
loop_
_entity.id
_entity.type
_entity.pdbx_description
1 polymer ?
#
loop_
_entity_poly.entity_id
_entity_poly.type
_entity_poly.pdbx_seq_one_letter_code
_entity_poly.pdbx_strand_id
1 'polypeptide(L)'
;MIKVGIYASMFGKNDPSQLDDAESFIEFAYELKLDGIEFRSDVGFQSREPDYLRGIKIKCQKYGLPIGYLASGGHFVGSEEDLRRQIERIRADVDMAVFLGAPIIRVFCGEQPEGAAAQAAEIRCFQEACDIAAAKGIIVGLQNHPCTGENVLRLLEQTGRDNFTLIMDTGQWTGSPTQKQGVPDPNYDTYEFMRQTAAHVSYVRAKFYKIDSGREEWLDYGRIVDILKEVNYNGTMGIAFEGGTINDCDDREVMRRAAAHLRELLAA
;
A
#
# COMPACT_ATOMS: atom_id res chain seq x y z
N MET A 1 3.24 -19.39 1.35
CA MET A 1 1.98 -19.00 2.05
C MET A 1 1.95 -17.49 2.15
N ILE A 2 0.83 -16.87 1.74
CA ILE A 2 0.62 -15.42 1.84
C ILE A 2 0.65 -15.02 3.33
N LYS A 3 1.30 -13.91 3.63
CA LYS A 3 1.49 -13.35 4.98
C LYS A 3 0.49 -12.24 5.23
N VAL A 4 0.18 -11.98 6.50
CA VAL A 4 -0.74 -10.89 6.90
C VAL A 4 0.05 -9.80 7.62
N GLY A 5 0.10 -8.61 7.04
CA GLY A 5 0.72 -7.42 7.60
C GLY A 5 -0.29 -6.34 7.95
N ILE A 6 0.20 -5.16 8.32
CA ILE A 6 -0.63 -4.01 8.69
C ILE A 6 0.02 -2.68 8.29
N TYR A 7 -0.82 -1.73 7.83
CA TYR A 7 -0.40 -0.41 7.37
C TYR A 7 -0.65 0.68 8.42
N ALA A 8 0.41 1.38 8.80
CA ALA A 8 0.47 2.30 9.94
C ALA A 8 -0.31 3.62 9.83
N SER A 9 -0.86 3.99 8.68
CA SER A 9 -1.37 5.36 8.55
C SER A 9 -2.86 5.54 8.83
N MET A 10 -3.55 4.48 9.18
CA MET A 10 -5.02 4.51 9.24
C MET A 10 -5.58 4.62 10.66
N PHE A 11 -4.71 4.55 11.65
CA PHE A 11 -5.10 4.76 13.04
C PHE A 11 -5.21 6.27 13.35
N GLY A 12 -6.14 6.62 14.20
CA GLY A 12 -6.29 8.00 14.70
C GLY A 12 -7.18 8.91 13.86
N LYS A 13 -7.70 8.50 12.71
CA LYS A 13 -8.70 9.31 11.99
C LYS A 13 -10.00 9.49 12.77
N ASN A 14 -10.37 8.49 13.59
CA ASN A 14 -11.60 8.48 14.37
C ASN A 14 -11.36 8.47 15.88
N ASP A 15 -10.13 8.20 16.33
CA ASP A 15 -9.73 8.27 17.74
C ASP A 15 -8.35 8.93 17.85
N PRO A 16 -8.31 10.26 18.11
CA PRO A 16 -7.05 11.00 18.27
C PRO A 16 -6.17 10.52 19.42
N SER A 17 -6.68 9.68 20.31
CA SER A 17 -5.93 9.18 21.47
C SER A 17 -5.11 7.93 21.18
N GLN A 18 -5.16 7.37 19.95
CA GLN A 18 -4.63 6.04 19.68
C GLN A 18 -3.70 5.98 18.46
N LEU A 19 -2.46 5.56 18.71
CA LEU A 19 -1.46 5.10 17.75
C LEU A 19 -0.91 6.16 16.78
N ASP A 20 -0.65 7.36 17.31
CA ASP A 20 -0.03 8.43 16.52
C ASP A 20 1.48 8.22 16.29
N ASP A 21 2.10 7.21 16.89
CA ASP A 21 3.53 6.95 16.78
C ASP A 21 3.87 5.53 16.31
N ALA A 22 5.03 5.43 15.66
CA ALA A 22 5.52 4.18 15.09
C ALA A 22 5.74 3.10 16.15
N GLU A 23 6.13 3.46 17.35
CA GLU A 23 6.40 2.53 18.44
C GLU A 23 5.14 1.81 18.93
N SER A 24 4.07 2.56 19.18
CA SER A 24 2.77 2.02 19.60
C SER A 24 2.16 1.15 18.51
N PHE A 25 2.34 1.55 17.27
CA PHE A 25 1.87 0.78 16.13
C PHE A 25 2.60 -0.56 15.96
N ILE A 26 3.92 -0.59 16.18
CA ILE A 26 4.72 -1.84 16.20
C ILE A 26 4.23 -2.77 17.31
N GLU A 27 3.94 -2.24 18.51
CA GLU A 27 3.40 -3.03 19.62
C GLU A 27 2.06 -3.64 19.27
N PHE A 28 1.16 -2.89 18.67
CA PHE A 28 -0.13 -3.38 18.25
C PHE A 28 -0.03 -4.46 17.15
N ALA A 29 0.85 -4.29 16.16
CA ALA A 29 1.11 -5.30 15.15
C ALA A 29 1.62 -6.62 15.78
N TYR A 30 2.49 -6.51 16.79
CA TYR A 30 2.98 -7.64 17.56
C TYR A 30 1.88 -8.33 18.38
N GLU A 31 1.01 -7.56 19.07
CA GLU A 31 -0.15 -8.10 19.80
C GLU A 31 -1.07 -8.92 18.88
N LEU A 32 -1.28 -8.45 17.66
CA LEU A 32 -2.06 -9.14 16.64
C LEU A 32 -1.33 -10.33 16.01
N LYS A 33 -0.06 -10.57 16.35
CA LYS A 33 0.79 -11.64 15.80
C LYS A 33 0.85 -11.56 14.27
N LEU A 34 1.03 -10.36 13.72
CA LEU A 34 1.15 -10.15 12.29
C LEU A 34 2.54 -10.50 11.78
N ASP A 35 2.64 -10.71 10.46
CA ASP A 35 3.86 -11.16 9.80
C ASP A 35 4.70 -10.00 9.25
N GLY A 36 4.21 -8.76 9.34
CA GLY A 36 4.91 -7.59 8.84
C GLY A 36 4.16 -6.28 9.13
N ILE A 37 4.83 -5.17 8.81
CA ILE A 37 4.34 -3.82 9.08
C ILE A 37 4.74 -2.89 7.93
N GLU A 38 3.92 -1.90 7.62
CA GLU A 38 4.23 -0.86 6.64
C GLU A 38 4.09 0.52 7.27
N PHE A 39 4.99 1.43 6.92
CA PHE A 39 4.98 2.81 7.40
C PHE A 39 4.75 3.82 6.27
N ARG A 40 4.27 5.00 6.66
CA ARG A 40 4.38 6.20 5.83
C ARG A 40 5.65 6.96 6.19
N SER A 41 6.30 7.55 5.18
CA SER A 41 7.51 8.35 5.41
C SER A 41 7.24 9.68 6.12
N ASP A 42 5.99 10.16 6.09
CA ASP A 42 5.59 11.48 6.56
C ASP A 42 4.68 11.47 7.81
N VAL A 43 4.31 10.31 8.32
CA VAL A 43 3.37 10.17 9.46
C VAL A 43 3.84 9.09 10.43
N GLY A 44 3.65 9.34 11.72
CA GLY A 44 3.91 8.39 12.80
C GLY A 44 5.37 8.33 13.27
N PHE A 45 6.32 8.89 12.52
CA PHE A 45 7.69 9.04 12.99
C PHE A 45 7.86 10.36 13.71
N GLN A 46 8.32 10.33 14.96
CA GLN A 46 8.60 11.53 15.77
C GLN A 46 9.83 12.27 15.27
N SER A 47 10.75 11.58 14.58
CA SER A 47 11.97 12.13 14.03
C SER A 47 12.47 11.33 12.83
N ARG A 48 13.22 11.98 11.95
CA ARG A 48 13.99 11.31 10.88
C ARG A 48 15.47 11.14 11.22
N GLU A 49 15.86 11.52 12.46
CA GLU A 49 17.25 11.37 12.90
C GLU A 49 17.66 9.88 12.96
N PRO A 50 18.90 9.56 12.57
CA PRO A 50 19.38 8.17 12.46
C PRO A 50 19.22 7.37 13.76
N ASP A 51 19.40 7.99 14.93
CA ASP A 51 19.29 7.29 16.20
C ASP A 51 17.84 6.86 16.50
N TYR A 52 16.87 7.72 16.21
CA TYR A 52 15.46 7.40 16.35
C TYR A 52 15.05 6.28 15.36
N LEU A 53 15.38 6.43 14.08
CA LEU A 53 15.05 5.42 13.06
C LEU A 53 15.73 4.08 13.36
N ARG A 54 16.93 4.09 13.94
CA ARG A 54 17.60 2.86 14.39
C ARG A 54 16.81 2.17 15.51
N GLY A 55 16.26 2.96 16.46
CA GLY A 55 15.37 2.46 17.51
C GLY A 55 14.14 1.75 16.92
N ILE A 56 13.46 2.35 15.95
CA ILE A 56 12.33 1.75 15.23
C ILE A 56 12.73 0.43 14.57
N LYS A 57 13.84 0.44 13.81
CA LYS A 57 14.36 -0.76 13.14
C LYS A 57 14.66 -1.90 14.13
N ILE A 58 15.32 -1.59 15.24
CA ILE A 58 15.63 -2.57 16.30
C ILE A 58 14.34 -3.14 16.90
N LYS A 59 13.34 -2.30 17.16
CA LYS A 59 12.05 -2.72 17.71
C LYS A 59 11.31 -3.66 16.74
N CYS A 60 11.23 -3.30 15.47
CA CYS A 60 10.66 -4.17 14.43
C CYS A 60 11.39 -5.52 14.37
N GLN A 61 12.72 -5.51 14.36
CA GLN A 61 13.52 -6.73 14.33
C GLN A 61 13.30 -7.61 15.57
N LYS A 62 13.24 -6.99 16.77
CA LYS A 62 12.99 -7.69 18.03
C LYS A 62 11.63 -8.39 18.05
N TYR A 63 10.63 -7.80 17.42
CA TYR A 63 9.28 -8.34 17.36
C TYR A 63 9.01 -9.24 16.14
N GLY A 64 10.02 -9.44 15.28
CA GLY A 64 9.88 -10.26 14.09
C GLY A 64 8.94 -9.67 13.04
N LEU A 65 8.85 -8.34 12.96
CA LEU A 65 8.00 -7.57 12.06
C LEU A 65 8.85 -6.93 10.95
N PRO A 66 9.13 -7.61 9.84
CA PRO A 66 9.79 -6.99 8.70
C PRO A 66 8.94 -5.82 8.17
N ILE A 67 9.62 -4.74 7.74
CA ILE A 67 8.95 -3.60 7.12
C ILE A 67 8.74 -3.96 5.64
N GLY A 68 7.48 -4.09 5.22
CA GLY A 68 7.13 -4.52 3.87
C GLY A 68 7.36 -3.44 2.82
N TYR A 69 6.94 -2.21 3.10
CA TYR A 69 7.26 -1.03 2.30
C TYR A 69 7.22 0.26 3.12
N LEU A 70 7.86 1.30 2.59
CA LEU A 70 7.73 2.67 3.05
C LEU A 70 6.85 3.44 2.07
N ALA A 71 5.70 3.94 2.53
CA ALA A 71 4.81 4.72 1.70
C ALA A 71 5.37 6.13 1.51
N SER A 72 5.83 6.42 0.29
CA SER A 72 6.21 7.74 -0.17
C SER A 72 5.04 8.44 -0.88
N GLY A 73 5.23 9.66 -1.34
CA GLY A 73 4.34 10.35 -2.27
C GLY A 73 4.74 10.06 -3.71
N GLY A 74 4.20 10.84 -4.65
CA GLY A 74 4.58 10.76 -6.05
C GLY A 74 3.44 10.29 -6.93
N HIS A 75 2.58 11.25 -7.32
CA HIS A 75 1.58 11.08 -8.36
C HIS A 75 2.11 11.52 -9.73
N PHE A 76 3.24 12.25 -9.73
CA PHE A 76 3.92 12.83 -10.87
C PHE A 76 3.02 13.64 -11.82
N VAL A 77 2.12 14.41 -11.22
CA VAL A 77 1.29 15.41 -11.90
C VAL A 77 1.63 16.81 -11.38
N GLY A 78 1.49 17.82 -12.24
CA GLY A 78 1.74 19.21 -11.88
C GLY A 78 2.76 19.91 -12.80
N SER A 79 3.28 21.05 -12.35
CA SER A 79 4.33 21.78 -13.05
C SER A 79 5.69 21.06 -12.98
N GLU A 80 6.63 21.45 -13.83
CA GLU A 80 8.00 20.91 -13.78
C GLU A 80 8.68 21.13 -12.41
N GLU A 81 8.30 22.19 -11.70
CA GLU A 81 8.77 22.44 -10.33
C GLU A 81 8.14 21.48 -9.33
N ASP A 82 6.85 21.17 -9.47
CA ASP A 82 6.15 20.17 -8.65
C ASP A 82 6.74 18.78 -8.86
N LEU A 83 6.98 18.40 -10.12
CA LEU A 83 7.60 17.12 -10.48
C LEU A 83 8.99 16.98 -9.84
N ARG A 84 9.80 18.04 -9.91
CA ARG A 84 11.13 18.06 -9.29
C ARG A 84 11.06 17.87 -7.77
N ARG A 85 10.15 18.57 -7.09
CA ARG A 85 9.93 18.40 -5.64
C ARG A 85 9.52 16.98 -5.28
N GLN A 86 8.67 16.36 -6.10
CA GLN A 86 8.27 14.96 -5.89
C GLN A 86 9.46 14.00 -6.04
N ILE A 87 10.32 14.18 -7.03
CA ILE A 87 11.53 13.37 -7.22
C ILE A 87 12.52 13.54 -6.06
N GLU A 88 12.75 14.77 -5.58
CA GLU A 88 13.61 14.99 -4.40
C GLU A 88 13.05 14.32 -3.13
N ARG A 89 11.72 14.33 -2.96
CA ARG A 89 11.09 13.56 -1.89
C ARG A 89 11.34 12.06 -2.04
N ILE A 90 11.18 11.51 -3.25
CA ILE A 90 11.46 10.09 -3.52
C ILE A 90 12.90 9.74 -3.14
N ARG A 91 13.87 10.58 -3.48
CA ARG A 91 15.29 10.38 -3.14
C ARG A 91 15.49 10.27 -1.61
N ALA A 92 14.91 11.20 -0.85
CA ALA A 92 14.99 11.19 0.61
C ALA A 92 14.27 9.97 1.23
N ASP A 93 13.14 9.57 0.67
CA ASP A 93 12.37 8.42 1.16
C ASP A 93 13.02 7.08 0.79
N VAL A 94 13.74 7.00 -0.35
CA VAL A 94 14.61 5.84 -0.69
C VAL A 94 15.73 5.70 0.35
N ASP A 95 16.37 6.80 0.76
CA ASP A 95 17.41 6.77 1.80
C ASP A 95 16.84 6.27 3.14
N MET A 96 15.66 6.73 3.52
CA MET A 96 14.97 6.28 4.72
C MET A 96 14.57 4.80 4.62
N ALA A 97 14.09 4.34 3.46
CA ALA A 97 13.73 2.94 3.22
C ALA A 97 14.95 2.01 3.38
N VAL A 98 16.10 2.37 2.78
CA VAL A 98 17.37 1.64 2.96
C VAL A 98 17.75 1.58 4.43
N PHE A 99 17.69 2.71 5.13
CA PHE A 99 18.06 2.77 6.55
C PHE A 99 17.18 1.87 7.42
N LEU A 100 15.86 1.91 7.21
CA LEU A 100 14.89 1.10 7.92
C LEU A 100 14.94 -0.39 7.50
N GLY A 101 15.39 -0.69 6.29
CA GLY A 101 15.38 -2.03 5.70
C GLY A 101 14.06 -2.37 5.00
N ALA A 102 13.29 -1.36 4.59
CA ALA A 102 12.12 -1.55 3.75
C ALA A 102 12.53 -1.81 2.30
N PRO A 103 12.13 -2.92 1.68
CA PRO A 103 12.58 -3.28 0.32
C PRO A 103 11.85 -2.50 -0.78
N ILE A 104 10.74 -1.86 -0.47
CA ILE A 104 9.87 -1.20 -1.44
C ILE A 104 9.57 0.22 -0.97
N ILE A 105 9.58 1.19 -1.89
CA ILE A 105 8.91 2.48 -1.72
C ILE A 105 7.64 2.51 -2.56
N ARG A 106 6.58 3.14 -2.05
CA ARG A 106 5.32 3.27 -2.78
C ARG A 106 5.20 4.62 -3.46
N VAL A 107 4.78 4.60 -4.73
CA VAL A 107 4.29 5.73 -5.52
C VAL A 107 2.85 5.49 -5.95
N PHE A 108 2.16 6.49 -6.50
CA PHE A 108 0.77 6.36 -6.89
C PHE A 108 0.57 6.33 -8.40
N CYS A 109 -0.33 5.46 -8.86
CA CYS A 109 -1.05 5.62 -10.10
C CYS A 109 -2.33 6.41 -9.80
N GLY A 110 -2.53 7.50 -10.50
CA GLY A 110 -3.78 8.25 -10.51
C GLY A 110 -4.50 8.15 -11.85
N GLU A 111 -5.39 9.08 -12.10
CA GLU A 111 -5.96 9.28 -13.43
C GLU A 111 -4.84 9.66 -14.41
N GLN A 112 -4.97 9.17 -15.64
CA GLN A 112 -3.99 9.47 -16.69
C GLN A 112 -3.97 10.98 -16.96
N PRO A 113 -2.80 11.64 -16.91
CA PRO A 113 -2.70 13.07 -17.19
C PRO A 113 -3.19 13.42 -18.60
N GLU A 114 -3.84 14.58 -18.72
CA GLU A 114 -4.30 15.05 -20.02
C GLU A 114 -3.15 15.53 -20.91
N GLY A 115 -3.11 15.04 -22.14
CA GLY A 115 -2.17 15.46 -23.17
C GLY A 115 -0.82 14.72 -23.15
N ALA A 116 -0.27 14.51 -24.33
CA ALA A 116 0.93 13.70 -24.55
C ALA A 116 2.16 14.20 -23.79
N ALA A 117 2.32 15.51 -23.62
CA ALA A 117 3.45 16.08 -22.89
C ALA A 117 3.41 15.74 -21.41
N ALA A 118 2.22 15.82 -20.78
CA ALA A 118 2.02 15.47 -19.37
C ALA A 118 2.21 13.97 -19.13
N GLN A 119 1.71 13.13 -20.03
CA GLN A 119 1.92 11.67 -19.97
C GLN A 119 3.40 11.30 -20.13
N ALA A 120 4.13 11.97 -21.05
CA ALA A 120 5.56 11.76 -21.18
C ALA A 120 6.35 12.21 -19.93
N ALA A 121 5.92 13.29 -19.29
CA ALA A 121 6.53 13.77 -18.04
C ALA A 121 6.27 12.79 -16.88
N GLU A 122 5.06 12.22 -16.78
CA GLU A 122 4.72 11.17 -15.82
C GLU A 122 5.66 9.96 -15.96
N ILE A 123 5.79 9.42 -17.17
CA ILE A 123 6.67 8.27 -17.44
C ILE A 123 8.13 8.59 -17.11
N ARG A 124 8.63 9.76 -17.53
CA ARG A 124 10.00 10.21 -17.20
C ARG A 124 10.23 10.23 -15.68
N CYS A 125 9.25 10.72 -14.90
CA CYS A 125 9.37 10.75 -13.44
C CYS A 125 9.35 9.35 -12.82
N PHE A 126 8.51 8.43 -13.31
CA PHE A 126 8.56 7.03 -12.87
C PHE A 126 9.90 6.38 -13.21
N GLN A 127 10.45 6.62 -14.39
CA GLN A 127 11.78 6.12 -14.77
C GLN A 127 12.86 6.66 -13.84
N GLU A 128 12.89 7.97 -13.57
CA GLU A 128 13.86 8.57 -12.66
C GLU A 128 13.71 8.04 -11.22
N ALA A 129 12.48 7.89 -10.72
CA ALA A 129 12.22 7.30 -9.40
C ALA A 129 12.75 5.86 -9.31
N CYS A 130 12.53 5.06 -10.37
CA CYS A 130 13.04 3.70 -10.45
C CYS A 130 14.57 3.65 -10.50
N ASP A 131 15.20 4.52 -11.28
CA ASP A 131 16.66 4.58 -11.40
C ASP A 131 17.33 4.99 -10.07
N ILE A 132 16.75 5.96 -9.34
CA ILE A 132 17.17 6.35 -7.98
C ILE A 132 17.07 5.15 -7.02
N ALA A 133 15.95 4.45 -7.06
CA ALA A 133 15.68 3.31 -6.16
C ALA A 133 16.57 2.10 -6.50
N ALA A 134 16.74 1.78 -7.79
CA ALA A 134 17.58 0.67 -8.26
C ALA A 134 19.04 0.81 -7.83
N ALA A 135 19.58 2.04 -7.86
CA ALA A 135 20.95 2.32 -7.39
C ALA A 135 21.18 1.93 -5.92
N LYS A 136 20.13 1.73 -5.14
CA LYS A 136 20.17 1.35 -3.72
C LYS A 136 19.49 0.00 -3.43
N GLY A 137 19.13 -0.76 -4.46
CA GLY A 137 18.48 -2.06 -4.33
C GLY A 137 17.04 -1.99 -3.84
N ILE A 138 16.35 -0.86 -4.07
CA ILE A 138 14.97 -0.65 -3.67
C ILE A 138 14.02 -0.85 -4.87
N ILE A 139 12.88 -1.48 -4.62
CA ILE A 139 11.78 -1.64 -5.56
C ILE A 139 10.87 -0.40 -5.48
N VAL A 140 10.34 0.04 -6.62
CA VAL A 140 9.27 1.04 -6.69
C VAL A 140 7.95 0.34 -6.91
N GLY A 141 7.05 0.44 -5.93
CA GLY A 141 5.72 -0.13 -5.98
C GLY A 141 4.68 0.92 -6.39
N LEU A 142 4.10 0.74 -7.58
CA LEU A 142 3.00 1.57 -8.07
C LEU A 142 1.70 1.13 -7.39
N GLN A 143 1.06 2.01 -6.62
CA GLN A 143 -0.28 1.75 -6.05
C GLN A 143 -1.36 2.32 -6.96
N ASN A 144 -2.35 1.51 -7.36
CA ASN A 144 -3.56 1.98 -8.03
C ASN A 144 -4.39 2.89 -7.08
N HIS A 145 -4.77 4.16 -7.55
CA HIS A 145 -5.39 5.12 -6.61
C HIS A 145 -6.07 6.35 -7.29
N PRO A 146 -7.35 6.31 -7.64
CA PRO A 146 -8.04 5.24 -8.34
C PRO A 146 -7.47 5.05 -9.74
N CYS A 147 -7.54 3.83 -10.26
CA CYS A 147 -6.94 3.51 -11.55
C CYS A 147 -7.63 2.29 -12.18
N THR A 148 -7.58 2.16 -13.51
CA THR A 148 -7.99 0.94 -14.22
C THR A 148 -6.82 -0.02 -14.41
N GLY A 149 -7.11 -1.29 -14.69
CA GLY A 149 -6.07 -2.28 -14.98
C GLY A 149 -5.23 -1.89 -16.18
N GLU A 150 -5.86 -1.37 -17.23
CA GLU A 150 -5.19 -0.95 -18.47
C GLU A 150 -4.20 0.19 -18.20
N ASN A 151 -4.57 1.17 -17.33
CA ASN A 151 -3.67 2.27 -17.01
C ASN A 151 -2.47 1.80 -16.16
N VAL A 152 -2.68 0.87 -15.24
CA VAL A 152 -1.58 0.24 -14.50
C VAL A 152 -0.62 -0.46 -15.45
N LEU A 153 -1.13 -1.31 -16.36
CA LEU A 153 -0.30 -2.04 -17.34
C LEU A 153 0.46 -1.08 -18.27
N ARG A 154 -0.22 -0.02 -18.75
CA ARG A 154 0.43 1.04 -19.55
C ARG A 154 1.61 1.67 -18.81
N LEU A 155 1.44 2.03 -17.54
CA LEU A 155 2.51 2.65 -16.75
C LEU A 155 3.68 1.70 -16.52
N LEU A 156 3.41 0.43 -16.19
CA LEU A 156 4.46 -0.57 -16.02
C LEU A 156 5.26 -0.78 -17.30
N GLU A 157 4.57 -0.96 -18.45
CA GLU A 157 5.18 -1.19 -19.75
C GLU A 157 5.98 0.04 -20.22
N GLN A 158 5.39 1.24 -20.19
CA GLN A 158 6.04 2.44 -20.69
C GLN A 158 7.20 2.92 -19.82
N THR A 159 7.14 2.68 -18.51
CA THR A 159 8.27 2.93 -17.60
C THR A 159 9.43 1.99 -17.91
N GLY A 160 9.17 0.71 -18.16
CA GLY A 160 10.15 -0.27 -18.64
C GLY A 160 11.36 -0.40 -17.70
N ARG A 161 11.11 -0.60 -16.40
CA ARG A 161 12.16 -0.81 -15.39
C ARG A 161 11.87 -2.09 -14.60
N ASP A 162 12.87 -2.93 -14.41
CA ASP A 162 12.74 -4.24 -13.75
C ASP A 162 12.39 -4.13 -12.26
N ASN A 163 12.70 -3.00 -11.63
CA ASN A 163 12.35 -2.71 -10.24
C ASN A 163 11.03 -1.93 -10.10
N PHE A 164 10.22 -1.82 -11.17
CA PHE A 164 8.89 -1.19 -11.12
C PHE A 164 7.81 -2.27 -11.07
N THR A 165 7.06 -2.31 -9.98
CA THR A 165 6.08 -3.38 -9.68
C THR A 165 4.75 -2.79 -9.24
N LEU A 166 3.74 -3.63 -8.99
CA LEU A 166 2.45 -3.20 -8.47
C LEU A 166 2.35 -3.44 -6.95
N ILE A 167 1.96 -2.42 -6.20
CA ILE A 167 1.30 -2.56 -4.90
C ILE A 167 -0.20 -2.56 -5.18
N MET A 168 -0.81 -3.73 -5.22
CA MET A 168 -2.24 -3.85 -5.47
C MET A 168 -3.05 -3.38 -4.28
N ASP A 169 -3.73 -2.23 -4.40
CA ASP A 169 -4.71 -1.77 -3.43
C ASP A 169 -6.09 -2.33 -3.81
N THR A 170 -6.63 -3.19 -2.98
CA THR A 170 -7.88 -3.93 -3.30
C THR A 170 -9.11 -3.02 -3.37
N GLY A 171 -9.08 -1.86 -2.73
CA GLY A 171 -10.20 -0.92 -2.67
C GLY A 171 -10.09 0.31 -3.57
N GLN A 172 -8.96 0.51 -4.26
CA GLN A 172 -8.70 1.75 -5.03
C GLN A 172 -8.69 1.52 -6.55
N TRP A 173 -9.48 0.58 -7.03
CA TRP A 173 -9.76 0.45 -8.45
C TRP A 173 -10.90 1.37 -8.87
N THR A 174 -10.86 1.90 -10.07
CA THR A 174 -11.98 2.66 -10.64
C THR A 174 -13.24 1.80 -10.64
N GLY A 175 -14.32 2.33 -10.10
CA GLY A 175 -15.60 1.59 -9.95
C GLY A 175 -15.70 0.68 -8.74
N SER A 176 -14.69 0.66 -7.86
CA SER A 176 -14.74 -0.13 -6.62
C SER A 176 -15.95 0.25 -5.76
N PRO A 177 -16.62 -0.71 -5.11
CA PRO A 177 -17.72 -0.45 -4.18
C PRO A 177 -17.31 0.50 -3.04
N THR A 178 -16.03 0.55 -2.71
CA THR A 178 -15.47 1.43 -1.67
C THR A 178 -15.63 2.91 -1.98
N GLN A 179 -15.74 3.27 -3.26
CA GLN A 179 -15.92 4.67 -3.70
C GLN A 179 -17.36 5.16 -3.56
N LYS A 180 -18.33 4.25 -3.41
CA LYS A 180 -19.78 4.55 -3.31
C LYS A 180 -20.43 3.78 -2.16
N GLN A 181 -19.81 3.76 -0.99
CA GLN A 181 -20.36 3.19 0.24
C GLN A 181 -20.92 1.75 0.06
N GLY A 182 -20.16 0.88 -0.57
CA GLY A 182 -20.51 -0.51 -0.77
C GLY A 182 -21.22 -0.81 -2.10
N VAL A 183 -21.51 0.19 -2.93
CA VAL A 183 -22.17 0.01 -4.23
C VAL A 183 -21.13 -0.01 -5.36
N PRO A 184 -20.91 -1.15 -6.04
CA PRO A 184 -20.00 -1.21 -7.19
C PRO A 184 -20.57 -0.42 -8.37
N ASP A 185 -19.69 0.18 -9.17
CA ASP A 185 -20.09 0.77 -10.45
C ASP A 185 -20.24 -0.35 -11.50
N PRO A 186 -21.44 -0.53 -12.10
CA PRO A 186 -21.69 -1.63 -13.03
C PRO A 186 -20.91 -1.53 -14.35
N ASN A 187 -20.27 -0.38 -14.61
CA ASN A 187 -19.46 -0.19 -15.83
C ASN A 187 -18.03 -0.74 -15.68
N TYR A 188 -17.63 -1.16 -14.47
CA TYR A 188 -16.26 -1.62 -14.19
C TYR A 188 -16.27 -2.96 -13.44
N ASP A 189 -15.46 -3.92 -13.89
CA ASP A 189 -15.14 -5.13 -13.11
C ASP A 189 -13.77 -4.96 -12.44
N THR A 190 -13.78 -4.57 -11.16
CA THR A 190 -12.57 -4.35 -10.38
C THR A 190 -11.76 -5.63 -10.14
N TYR A 191 -12.43 -6.79 -10.11
CA TYR A 191 -11.75 -8.08 -9.98
C TYR A 191 -11.07 -8.50 -11.30
N GLU A 192 -11.61 -8.09 -12.44
CA GLU A 192 -10.92 -8.27 -13.72
C GLU A 192 -9.65 -7.40 -13.78
N PHE A 193 -9.70 -6.15 -13.30
CA PHE A 193 -8.50 -5.32 -13.18
C PHE A 193 -7.44 -5.97 -12.27
N MET A 194 -7.85 -6.56 -11.15
CA MET A 194 -6.94 -7.31 -10.28
C MET A 194 -6.33 -8.50 -11.02
N ARG A 195 -7.12 -9.30 -11.75
CA ARG A 195 -6.64 -10.46 -12.51
C ARG A 195 -5.64 -10.07 -13.59
N GLN A 196 -5.95 -9.05 -14.38
CA GLN A 196 -5.07 -8.55 -15.45
C GLN A 196 -3.69 -8.12 -14.93
N THR A 197 -3.64 -7.58 -13.71
CA THR A 197 -2.41 -6.99 -13.13
C THR A 197 -1.72 -7.88 -12.11
N ALA A 198 -2.33 -8.99 -11.70
CA ALA A 198 -1.87 -9.85 -10.60
C ALA A 198 -0.43 -10.34 -10.77
N ALA A 199 0.02 -10.63 -12.00
CA ALA A 199 1.37 -11.10 -12.29
C ALA A 199 2.48 -10.06 -11.93
N HIS A 200 2.12 -8.78 -11.79
CA HIS A 200 3.04 -7.69 -11.46
C HIS A 200 3.07 -7.34 -9.97
N VAL A 201 2.29 -8.03 -9.14
CA VAL A 201 2.12 -7.70 -7.73
C VAL A 201 3.33 -8.11 -6.90
N SER A 202 3.98 -7.14 -6.27
CA SER A 202 5.01 -7.37 -5.25
C SER A 202 4.47 -7.24 -3.82
N TYR A 203 3.36 -6.53 -3.64
CA TYR A 203 2.69 -6.31 -2.36
C TYR A 203 1.20 -6.11 -2.53
N VAL A 204 0.39 -6.55 -1.56
CA VAL A 204 -1.06 -6.31 -1.56
C VAL A 204 -1.43 -5.39 -0.40
N ARG A 205 -2.08 -4.29 -0.68
CA ARG A 205 -2.72 -3.43 0.30
C ARG A 205 -4.17 -3.85 0.44
N ALA A 206 -4.44 -4.64 1.47
CA ALA A 206 -5.74 -5.23 1.73
C ALA A 206 -6.65 -4.20 2.43
N LYS A 207 -7.54 -3.58 1.69
CA LYS A 207 -8.48 -2.57 2.19
C LYS A 207 -9.63 -3.18 2.96
N PHE A 208 -9.93 -2.59 4.10
CA PHE A 208 -11.10 -2.94 4.91
C PHE A 208 -11.94 -1.70 5.16
N TYR A 209 -13.26 -1.86 5.05
CA TYR A 209 -14.22 -0.78 5.21
C TYR A 209 -15.35 -1.17 6.18
N LYS A 210 -16.21 -2.12 5.81
CA LYS A 210 -17.34 -2.57 6.61
C LYS A 210 -17.11 -4.02 7.07
N ILE A 211 -16.96 -4.22 8.38
CA ILE A 211 -16.53 -5.52 8.93
C ILE A 211 -17.30 -5.91 10.22
N ASP A 212 -18.47 -5.36 10.47
CA ASP A 212 -19.23 -5.66 11.69
C ASP A 212 -19.64 -7.13 11.77
N SER A 213 -19.87 -7.79 10.64
CA SER A 213 -20.14 -9.24 10.58
C SER A 213 -18.93 -10.14 10.90
N GLY A 214 -17.74 -9.55 11.09
CA GLY A 214 -16.47 -10.28 11.19
C GLY A 214 -15.81 -10.56 9.84
N ARG A 215 -16.43 -10.17 8.73
CA ARG A 215 -15.93 -10.28 7.35
C ARG A 215 -16.04 -8.94 6.64
N GLU A 216 -15.13 -8.66 5.72
CA GLU A 216 -15.29 -7.48 4.85
C GLU A 216 -16.53 -7.65 3.97
N GLU A 217 -17.43 -6.66 4.01
CA GLU A 217 -18.76 -6.76 3.41
C GLU A 217 -18.83 -6.13 2.02
N TRP A 218 -17.88 -5.25 1.66
CA TRP A 218 -17.89 -4.56 0.38
C TRP A 218 -16.95 -5.19 -0.65
N LEU A 219 -15.91 -5.89 -0.21
CA LEU A 219 -14.93 -6.56 -1.05
C LEU A 219 -14.95 -8.07 -0.81
N ASP A 220 -15.05 -8.84 -1.87
CA ASP A 220 -14.97 -10.31 -1.81
C ASP A 220 -13.51 -10.76 -1.71
N TYR A 221 -13.03 -10.91 -0.48
CA TYR A 221 -11.67 -11.38 -0.22
C TYR A 221 -11.42 -12.83 -0.61
N GLY A 222 -12.46 -13.68 -0.67
CA GLY A 222 -12.33 -15.02 -1.21
C GLY A 222 -11.87 -14.96 -2.66
N ARG A 223 -12.59 -14.18 -3.49
CA ARG A 223 -12.23 -13.97 -4.90
C ARG A 223 -10.86 -13.30 -5.07
N ILE A 224 -10.50 -12.34 -4.20
CA ILE A 224 -9.18 -11.68 -4.24
C ILE A 224 -8.06 -12.69 -3.97
N VAL A 225 -8.21 -13.52 -2.94
CA VAL A 225 -7.22 -14.54 -2.58
C VAL A 225 -7.06 -15.56 -3.70
N ASP A 226 -8.15 -15.96 -4.35
CA ASP A 226 -8.09 -16.89 -5.51
C ASP A 226 -7.30 -16.29 -6.67
N ILE A 227 -7.54 -15.02 -7.03
CA ILE A 227 -6.76 -14.30 -8.06
C ILE A 227 -5.26 -14.28 -7.72
N LEU A 228 -4.90 -14.06 -6.47
CA LEU A 228 -3.51 -14.06 -6.03
C LEU A 228 -2.88 -15.47 -6.05
N LYS A 229 -3.66 -16.51 -5.71
CA LYS A 229 -3.23 -17.92 -5.80
C LYS A 229 -2.99 -18.34 -7.25
N GLU A 230 -3.81 -17.88 -8.22
CA GLU A 230 -3.65 -18.17 -9.65
C GLU A 230 -2.26 -17.77 -10.19
N VAL A 231 -1.65 -16.71 -9.66
CA VAL A 231 -0.31 -16.25 -10.05
C VAL A 231 0.80 -16.68 -9.08
N ASN A 232 0.51 -17.60 -8.16
CA ASN A 232 1.44 -18.09 -7.14
C ASN A 232 1.98 -16.95 -6.22
N TYR A 233 1.19 -15.92 -5.95
CA TYR A 233 1.59 -14.87 -5.03
C TYR A 233 1.79 -15.43 -3.62
N ASN A 234 2.95 -15.17 -3.02
CA ASN A 234 3.33 -15.61 -1.67
C ASN A 234 3.89 -14.47 -0.82
N GLY A 235 3.58 -13.22 -1.21
CA GLY A 235 4.00 -12.03 -0.48
C GLY A 235 3.10 -11.71 0.73
N THR A 236 2.98 -10.43 1.03
CA THR A 236 2.20 -9.93 2.18
C THR A 236 0.93 -9.22 1.73
N MET A 237 -0.15 -9.45 2.45
CA MET A 237 -1.38 -8.66 2.41
C MET A 237 -1.40 -7.76 3.65
N GLY A 238 -1.11 -6.48 3.47
CA GLY A 238 -1.10 -5.48 4.54
C GLY A 238 -2.50 -4.90 4.75
N ILE A 239 -3.08 -5.09 5.91
CA ILE A 239 -4.39 -4.56 6.28
C ILE A 239 -4.33 -3.03 6.29
N ALA A 240 -5.24 -2.39 5.56
CA ALA A 240 -5.40 -0.95 5.53
C ALA A 240 -6.88 -0.59 5.72
N PHE A 241 -7.23 -0.10 6.92
CA PHE A 241 -8.61 0.26 7.24
C PHE A 241 -8.93 1.69 6.80
N GLU A 242 -10.04 1.87 6.11
CA GLU A 242 -10.57 3.17 5.67
C GLU A 242 -12.09 3.34 5.90
N GLY A 243 -12.69 2.44 6.67
CA GLY A 243 -14.14 2.46 6.93
C GLY A 243 -14.60 3.62 7.82
N GLY A 244 -13.71 4.28 8.51
CA GLY A 244 -14.08 5.38 9.41
C GLY A 244 -15.12 4.94 10.45
N THR A 245 -16.17 5.74 10.63
CA THR A 245 -17.23 5.52 11.63
C THR A 245 -18.39 4.65 11.15
N ILE A 246 -18.25 3.92 10.04
CA ILE A 246 -19.34 3.07 9.51
C ILE A 246 -19.47 1.72 10.24
N ASN A 247 -18.50 1.37 11.07
CA ASN A 247 -18.55 0.17 11.90
C ASN A 247 -18.99 0.50 13.32
N ASP A 248 -19.61 -0.46 13.99
CA ASP A 248 -20.10 -0.34 15.36
C ASP A 248 -19.01 -0.60 16.43
N CYS A 249 -17.77 -0.85 15.99
CA CYS A 249 -16.61 -1.09 16.84
C CYS A 249 -15.47 -0.10 16.55
N ASP A 250 -14.50 -0.02 17.46
CA ASP A 250 -13.33 0.83 17.30
C ASP A 250 -12.33 0.28 16.25
N ASP A 251 -11.40 1.14 15.81
CA ASP A 251 -10.41 0.81 14.78
C ASP A 251 -9.52 -0.38 15.16
N ARG A 252 -9.23 -0.59 16.46
CA ARG A 252 -8.44 -1.73 16.93
C ARG A 252 -9.21 -3.05 16.78
N GLU A 253 -10.50 -3.04 17.09
CA GLU A 253 -11.35 -4.20 16.91
C GLU A 253 -11.57 -4.51 15.43
N VAL A 254 -11.73 -3.49 14.57
CA VAL A 254 -11.75 -3.66 13.11
C VAL A 254 -10.50 -4.40 12.64
N MET A 255 -9.31 -3.98 13.09
CA MET A 255 -8.06 -4.62 12.69
C MET A 255 -7.93 -6.06 13.19
N ARG A 256 -8.45 -6.38 14.40
CA ARG A 256 -8.51 -7.77 14.89
C ARG A 256 -9.38 -8.63 13.99
N ARG A 257 -10.58 -8.14 13.64
CA ARG A 257 -11.52 -8.84 12.73
C ARG A 257 -10.92 -9.01 11.34
N ALA A 258 -10.27 -7.98 10.77
CA ALA A 258 -9.60 -8.03 9.48
C ALA A 258 -8.48 -9.09 9.47
N ALA A 259 -7.65 -9.12 10.50
CA ALA A 259 -6.58 -10.12 10.63
C ALA A 259 -7.12 -11.54 10.75
N ALA A 260 -8.21 -11.73 11.53
CA ALA A 260 -8.87 -13.01 11.67
C ALA A 260 -9.49 -13.48 10.35
N HIS A 261 -10.20 -12.59 9.64
CA HIS A 261 -10.82 -12.87 8.35
C HIS A 261 -9.80 -13.28 7.27
N LEU A 262 -8.69 -12.53 7.12
CA LEU A 262 -7.63 -12.91 6.18
C LEU A 262 -7.01 -14.27 6.53
N ARG A 263 -6.74 -14.52 7.81
CA ARG A 263 -6.15 -15.81 8.24
C ARG A 263 -7.09 -16.99 7.98
N GLU A 264 -8.38 -16.84 8.20
CA GLU A 264 -9.40 -17.86 7.87
C GLU A 264 -9.33 -18.21 6.37
N LEU A 265 -9.32 -17.20 5.48
CA LEU A 265 -9.27 -17.39 4.04
C LEU A 265 -7.94 -17.97 3.53
N LEU A 266 -6.83 -17.61 4.19
CA LEU A 266 -5.50 -18.09 3.80
C LEU A 266 -5.17 -19.49 4.32
N ALA A 267 -5.92 -19.97 5.31
CA ALA A 267 -5.80 -21.34 5.84
C ALA A 267 -6.64 -22.36 5.04
N ALA A 268 -7.62 -21.90 4.26
CA ALA A 268 -8.43 -22.70 3.36
C ALA A 268 -7.74 -22.96 2.02
#